data_f961d94834d227469c60e7dd240f1816
#
_entry.id   f961d94834d227469c60e7dd240f1816
#
_cell.length_a   1.000
_cell.length_b   1.000
_cell.length_c   1.000
_cell.angle_alpha   90.00
_cell.angle_beta   90.00
_cell.angle_gamma   90.00
#
_symmetry.space_group_name_H-M   'P 1'
#
loop_
_entity.id
_entity.type
_entity.pdbx_description
1 polymer ?
#
loop_
_entity_poly.entity_id
_entity_poly.type
_entity_poly.pdbx_seq_one_letter_code
_entity_poly.pdbx_strand_id
1 'polypeptide(L)'
;MDNEVMELIDQLYTMVSEAWGVPLGNEKCIVERDQVLEILDEIKTAMPVELSEAKRLVSARDEFINNAKREAEGIRNQAEERARALVDDQEI
;
A
#
# COMPACT_ATOMS: atom_id res chain seq x y z
N MET A 1 10.94 -1.66 -0.48
CA MET A 1 10.26 -2.83 -1.08
C MET A 1 10.18 -2.64 -2.59
N ASP A 2 10.77 -3.56 -3.29
CA ASP A 2 10.72 -3.51 -4.75
C ASP A 2 9.31 -3.84 -5.21
N ASN A 3 8.69 -2.90 -5.87
CA ASN A 3 7.36 -3.07 -6.43
C ASN A 3 7.54 -3.57 -7.87
N GLU A 4 7.35 -4.87 -8.08
CA GLU A 4 7.53 -5.50 -9.38
C GLU A 4 6.64 -4.88 -10.45
N VAL A 5 5.39 -4.54 -10.11
CA VAL A 5 4.47 -3.90 -11.05
C VAL A 5 5.01 -2.53 -11.47
N MET A 6 5.50 -1.74 -10.52
CA MET A 6 6.07 -0.42 -10.86
C MET A 6 7.32 -0.53 -11.73
N GLU A 7 8.16 -1.52 -11.49
CA GLU A 7 9.33 -1.78 -12.33
C GLU A 7 8.92 -2.16 -13.75
N LEU A 8 7.91 -2.99 -13.90
CA LEU A 8 7.39 -3.39 -15.20
C LEU A 8 6.77 -2.21 -15.96
N ILE A 9 6.04 -1.37 -15.26
CA ILE A 9 5.48 -0.14 -15.83
C ILE A 9 6.59 0.80 -16.27
N ASP A 10 7.63 0.96 -15.47
CA ASP A 10 8.79 1.79 -15.82
C ASP A 10 9.52 1.26 -17.04
N GLN A 11 9.68 -0.06 -17.15
CA GLN A 11 10.25 -0.69 -18.35
C GLN A 11 9.43 -0.37 -19.60
N LEU A 12 8.10 -0.49 -19.48
CA LEU A 12 7.21 -0.19 -20.59
C LEU A 12 7.28 1.29 -20.96
N TYR A 13 7.31 2.16 -19.98
CA TYR A 13 7.45 3.60 -20.18
C TYR A 13 8.75 3.92 -20.95
N THR A 14 9.86 3.37 -20.52
CA THR A 14 11.16 3.56 -21.16
C THR A 14 11.15 3.03 -22.59
N MET A 15 10.57 1.86 -22.81
CA MET A 15 10.46 1.25 -24.13
C MET A 15 9.70 2.15 -25.09
N VAL A 16 8.58 2.70 -24.66
CA VAL A 16 7.80 3.61 -25.50
C VAL A 16 8.50 4.94 -25.71
N SER A 17 9.12 5.49 -24.65
CA SER A 17 9.82 6.77 -24.72
C SER A 17 11.03 6.74 -25.66
N GLU A 18 11.73 5.62 -25.68
CA GLU A 18 12.92 5.44 -26.52
C GLU A 18 12.63 4.81 -27.87
N ALA A 19 11.38 4.48 -28.17
CA ALA A 19 11.00 3.86 -29.42
C ALA A 19 11.18 4.83 -30.60
N TRP A 20 11.50 4.26 -31.74
CA TRP A 20 11.66 5.03 -32.95
C TRP A 20 10.32 5.63 -33.38
N GLY A 21 10.34 6.93 -33.71
CA GLY A 21 9.16 7.60 -34.23
C GLY A 21 8.87 7.24 -35.67
N VAL A 22 7.64 7.48 -36.10
CA VAL A 22 7.22 7.31 -37.48
C VAL A 22 7.63 8.55 -38.26
N PRO A 23 8.11 8.43 -39.54
CA PRO A 23 8.68 9.57 -40.30
C PRO A 23 7.77 10.77 -40.47
N LEU A 24 6.47 10.65 -40.32
CA LEU A 24 5.49 11.73 -40.56
C LEU A 24 4.82 12.28 -39.31
N GLY A 25 5.38 12.07 -38.11
CA GLY A 25 4.84 12.63 -36.91
C GLY A 25 5.45 12.04 -35.64
N ASN A 26 5.68 12.89 -34.64
CA ASN A 26 6.24 12.46 -33.34
C ASN A 26 5.19 11.84 -32.40
N GLU A 27 3.95 11.75 -32.87
CA GLU A 27 2.84 11.22 -32.08
C GLU A 27 2.76 9.70 -32.08
N LYS A 28 3.45 9.04 -33.00
CA LYS A 28 3.43 7.59 -33.14
C LYS A 28 4.84 7.03 -33.04
N CYS A 29 4.95 5.84 -32.48
CA CYS A 29 6.24 5.17 -32.38
C CYS A 29 6.10 3.69 -32.79
N ILE A 30 7.24 3.06 -33.06
CA ILE A 30 7.31 1.65 -33.44
C ILE A 30 7.81 0.89 -32.22
N VAL A 31 7.03 -0.08 -31.75
CA VAL A 31 7.43 -0.97 -30.65
C VAL A 31 7.29 -2.42 -31.10
N GLU A 32 8.04 -3.30 -30.45
CA GLU A 32 7.91 -4.73 -30.70
C GLU A 32 6.67 -5.24 -29.93
N ARG A 33 5.69 -5.69 -30.67
CA ARG A 33 4.41 -6.14 -30.11
C ARG A 33 4.60 -7.21 -29.05
N ASP A 34 5.42 -8.22 -29.33
CA ASP A 34 5.60 -9.35 -28.43
C ASP A 34 6.24 -8.94 -27.11
N GLN A 35 7.19 -8.01 -27.14
CA GLN A 35 7.81 -7.50 -25.92
C GLN A 35 6.84 -6.70 -25.07
N VAL A 36 6.03 -5.87 -25.70
CA VAL A 36 5.00 -5.09 -24.99
C VAL A 36 3.97 -6.02 -24.35
N LEU A 37 3.49 -7.00 -25.11
CA LEU A 37 2.50 -7.96 -24.61
C LEU A 37 3.06 -8.81 -23.47
N GLU A 38 4.32 -9.20 -23.54
CA GLU A 38 4.99 -9.95 -22.49
C GLU A 38 5.05 -9.15 -21.18
N ILE A 39 5.43 -7.89 -21.25
CA ILE A 39 5.46 -7.02 -20.07
C ILE A 39 4.05 -6.84 -19.50
N LEU A 40 3.06 -6.63 -20.35
CA LEU A 40 1.66 -6.49 -19.90
C LEU A 40 1.15 -7.75 -19.23
N ASP A 41 1.51 -8.92 -19.75
CA ASP A 41 1.12 -10.20 -19.13
C ASP A 41 1.78 -10.37 -17.76
N GLU A 42 3.03 -9.98 -17.61
CA GLU A 42 3.70 -10.01 -16.32
C GLU A 42 3.03 -9.06 -15.31
N ILE A 43 2.63 -7.87 -15.76
CA ILE A 43 1.89 -6.94 -14.91
C ILE A 43 0.57 -7.55 -14.46
N LYS A 44 -0.17 -8.17 -15.37
CA LYS A 44 -1.45 -8.82 -15.05
C LYS A 44 -1.28 -9.94 -14.03
N THR A 45 -0.16 -10.64 -14.06
CA THR A 45 0.12 -11.73 -13.13
C THR A 45 0.58 -11.22 -11.76
N ALA A 46 1.41 -10.18 -11.73
CA ALA A 46 1.99 -9.66 -10.49
C ALA A 46 1.02 -8.76 -9.71
N MET A 47 0.15 -8.03 -10.40
CA MET A 47 -0.73 -7.04 -9.78
C MET A 47 -1.66 -7.62 -8.70
N PRO A 48 -2.34 -8.75 -8.90
CA PRO A 48 -3.21 -9.29 -7.85
C PRO A 48 -2.46 -9.66 -6.58
N VAL A 49 -1.24 -10.16 -6.70
CA VAL A 49 -0.41 -10.52 -5.54
C VAL A 49 -0.03 -9.28 -4.75
N GLU A 50 0.46 -8.25 -5.41
CA GLU A 50 0.84 -7.00 -4.76
C GLU A 50 -0.35 -6.29 -4.12
N LEU A 51 -1.49 -6.32 -4.78
CA LEU A 51 -2.72 -5.74 -4.23
C LEU A 51 -3.16 -6.48 -2.96
N SER A 52 -3.06 -7.80 -2.97
CA SER A 52 -3.37 -8.63 -1.80
C SER A 52 -2.44 -8.32 -0.63
N GLU A 53 -1.14 -8.19 -0.90
CA GLU A 53 -0.15 -7.83 0.12
C GLU A 53 -0.41 -6.43 0.69
N ALA A 54 -0.73 -5.47 -0.17
CA ALA A 54 -1.06 -4.11 0.26
C ALA A 54 -2.28 -4.10 1.18
N LYS A 55 -3.31 -4.86 0.84
CA LYS A 55 -4.52 -4.99 1.67
C LYS A 55 -4.20 -5.60 3.03
N ARG A 56 -3.33 -6.61 3.06
CA ARG A 56 -2.90 -7.24 4.31
C ARG A 56 -2.16 -6.25 5.20
N LEU A 57 -1.27 -5.44 4.64
CA LEU A 57 -0.53 -4.44 5.38
C LEU A 57 -1.46 -3.38 5.98
N VAL A 58 -2.44 -2.91 5.21
CA VAL A 58 -3.43 -1.94 5.69
C VAL A 58 -4.26 -2.53 6.82
N SER A 59 -4.71 -3.79 6.67
CA SER A 59 -5.49 -4.47 7.70
C SER A 59 -4.69 -4.65 8.99
N ALA A 60 -3.41 -5.04 8.87
CA ALA A 60 -2.54 -5.20 10.04
C ALA A 60 -2.30 -3.87 10.74
N ARG A 61 -2.14 -2.78 9.99
CA ARG A 61 -1.98 -1.44 10.54
C ARG A 61 -3.24 -1.02 11.30
N ASP A 62 -4.41 -1.23 10.72
CA ASP A 62 -5.68 -0.87 11.34
C ASP A 62 -5.91 -1.65 12.63
N GLU A 63 -5.58 -2.94 12.63
CA GLU A 63 -5.68 -3.78 13.82
C GLU A 63 -4.73 -3.30 14.92
N PHE A 64 -3.50 -2.96 14.56
CA PHE A 64 -2.51 -2.42 15.49
C PHE A 64 -3.02 -1.11 16.14
N ILE A 65 -3.55 -0.19 15.34
CA ILE A 65 -4.08 1.08 15.83
C ILE A 65 -5.28 0.84 16.77
N ASN A 66 -6.20 -0.05 16.39
CA ASN A 66 -7.36 -0.35 17.20
C ASN A 66 -6.99 -0.97 18.53
N ASN A 67 -6.01 -1.88 18.53
CA ASN A 67 -5.52 -2.49 19.77
C ASN A 67 -4.85 -1.46 20.67
N ALA A 68 -4.08 -0.54 20.11
CA ALA A 68 -3.44 0.54 20.86
C ALA A 68 -4.48 1.47 21.51
N LYS A 69 -5.56 1.78 20.79
CA LYS A 69 -6.65 2.60 21.31
C LYS A 69 -7.36 1.92 22.48
N ARG A 70 -7.63 0.62 22.36
CA ARG A 70 -8.27 -0.15 23.46
C ARG A 70 -7.40 -0.19 24.69
N GLU A 71 -6.09 -0.38 24.49
CA GLU A 71 -5.15 -0.40 25.59
C GLU A 71 -5.10 0.96 26.31
N ALA A 72 -5.05 2.05 25.55
CA ALA A 72 -5.07 3.40 26.11
C ALA A 72 -6.36 3.68 26.88
N GLU A 73 -7.49 3.24 26.35
CA GLU A 73 -8.79 3.37 27.03
C GLU A 73 -8.85 2.57 28.32
N GLY A 74 -8.31 1.35 28.29
CA GLY A 74 -8.22 0.51 29.49
C GLY A 74 -7.38 1.17 30.58
N ILE A 75 -6.24 1.73 30.22
CA ILE A 75 -5.37 2.45 31.17
C ILE A 75 -6.11 3.65 31.77
N ARG A 76 -6.81 4.40 30.94
CA ARG A 76 -7.58 5.56 31.41
C ARG A 76 -8.67 5.14 32.41
N ASN A 77 -9.42 4.10 32.06
CA ASN A 77 -10.50 3.59 32.93
C ASN A 77 -9.98 3.12 34.27
N GLN A 78 -8.84 2.43 34.27
CA GLN A 78 -8.21 2.00 35.52
C GLN A 78 -7.76 3.20 36.37
N ALA A 79 -7.20 4.23 35.73
CA ALA A 79 -6.80 5.43 36.44
C ALA A 79 -8.00 6.16 37.05
N GLU A 80 -9.10 6.24 36.32
CA GLU A 80 -10.33 6.84 36.82
C GLU A 80 -10.91 6.06 38.01
N GLU A 81 -10.92 4.74 37.95
CA GLU A 81 -11.37 3.90 39.05
C GLU A 81 -10.51 4.07 40.30
N ARG A 82 -9.19 4.14 40.14
CA ARG A 82 -8.28 4.39 41.24
C ARG A 82 -8.53 5.75 41.88
N ALA A 83 -8.74 6.78 41.04
CA ALA A 83 -9.05 8.12 41.54
C ALA A 83 -10.35 8.15 42.35
N ARG A 84 -11.40 7.44 41.89
CA ARG A 84 -12.66 7.31 42.62
C ARG A 84 -12.49 6.60 43.93
N ALA A 85 -11.73 5.51 43.94
CA ALA A 85 -11.46 4.74 45.15
C ALA A 85 -10.75 5.58 46.21
N LEU A 86 -9.79 6.41 45.77
CA LEU A 86 -9.07 7.30 46.67
C LEU A 86 -9.98 8.38 47.29
N VAL A 87 -10.88 8.93 46.47
CA VAL A 87 -11.85 9.92 46.94
C VAL A 87 -12.84 9.28 47.92
N ASP A 88 -13.35 8.08 47.61
CA ASP A 88 -14.27 7.36 48.49
C ASP A 88 -13.64 7.01 49.83
N ASP A 89 -12.35 6.65 49.85
CA ASP A 89 -11.63 6.37 51.07
C ASP A 89 -11.43 7.61 51.97
N GLN A 90 -11.47 8.79 51.38
CA GLN A 90 -11.32 10.05 52.09
C GLN A 90 -12.62 10.62 52.62
N GLU A 91 -13.75 10.08 52.17
CA GLU A 91 -15.09 10.48 52.63
C GLU A 91 -15.56 9.70 53.83
N ILE A 92 -14.83 9.77 54.90
CA ILE A 92 -15.30 9.13 56.16
C ILE A 92 -15.99 10.13 57.04
#